data_255e416a28f5675eb28b7a42baaed14c
#
_entry.id   255e416a28f5675eb28b7a42baaed14c
#
_cell.length_a   1.000
_cell.length_b   1.000
_cell.length_c   1.000
_cell.angle_alpha   90.00
_cell.angle_beta   90.00
_cell.angle_gamma   90.00
#
_symmetry.space_group_name_H-M   'P 1'
#
loop_
_entity.id
_entity.type
_entity.pdbx_description
1 polymer ?
#
loop_
_entity_poly.entity_id
_entity_poly.type
_entity_poly.pdbx_seq_one_letter_code
_entity_poly.pdbx_strand_id
1 'polypeptide(L)'
;MRPHAPEINPLAKRPKGSPLAWVNLLLLFIIVLACNYIGCHEYGRKDLTEEERYTISERTVNVITSERIQSRETPVRIIFAFKKSTANYPRMYSLLEEYVRYGKGKIELECFDPIRQPNRAREISQIYGVDFSQDLCVIDARKDPSISLKTFEEEKSERKHVRIRPGTAFVKYETLPDESRRAVALMMDEVVCSAITEAVEGDMRHIYVVEGKGGVSRDDQSLLENLGRITTSLNIQLSWLNLSEVEEVPTDAEGLIIVSPQVDFTENEINIVSAFWERDRGRRSFFLALDPANTQLPRLYRFLRTQGVRPNADRVLLRDRKRAYYDISAVFPKSLMCTESFWHSTTHVEGQSMSFTLEHGDENEANLRRLSIYPILMSTAEYYGETSSVLEPSFDPREDKEGPLCLGAMVTKGSPKAPNDLATLLVLGNVDMLRRENAKTEQQDYLQTLWAWMSNRPEYGGKSANQDLTMKIDLNRHSRHMLDTLTVIIMPLFALLIALAIWHTRRH
;
A
#
# COMPACT_ATOMS: atom_id res chain seq x y z
N MET A 1 8.67 -5.84 92.15
CA MET A 1 8.18 -6.82 91.23
C MET A 1 8.57 -6.35 89.79
N ARG A 2 9.53 -7.02 89.18
CA ARG A 2 9.96 -6.71 87.85
C ARG A 2 9.26 -7.81 86.94
N PRO A 3 8.69 -7.48 85.77
CA PRO A 3 8.11 -8.48 84.90
C PRO A 3 9.22 -9.20 84.13
N HIS A 4 9.11 -10.55 84.06
CA HIS A 4 9.96 -11.45 83.30
C HIS A 4 9.83 -11.16 81.78
N ALA A 5 10.99 -11.02 81.18
CA ALA A 5 11.08 -11.04 79.73
C ALA A 5 10.91 -12.50 79.20
N PRO A 6 10.23 -12.75 78.09
CA PRO A 6 10.11 -14.11 77.56
C PRO A 6 11.44 -14.55 76.90
N GLU A 7 11.93 -15.70 77.35
CA GLU A 7 13.06 -16.40 76.71
C GLU A 7 12.82 -16.71 75.25
N ILE A 8 13.65 -16.17 74.37
CA ILE A 8 13.67 -16.54 72.95
C ILE A 8 14.40 -17.87 72.83
N ASN A 9 13.64 -18.93 72.48
CA ASN A 9 14.18 -20.28 72.29
C ASN A 9 14.98 -20.34 70.94
N PRO A 10 16.34 -20.51 70.96
CA PRO A 10 17.19 -20.38 69.78
C PRO A 10 17.30 -21.70 68.93
N LEU A 11 16.42 -22.67 69.09
CA LEU A 11 16.48 -23.96 68.36
C LEU A 11 15.20 -24.26 67.59
N ALA A 12 14.72 -23.36 66.76
CA ALA A 12 13.83 -23.73 65.67
C ALA A 12 14.66 -24.54 64.66
N LYS A 13 14.58 -25.86 64.71
CA LYS A 13 15.17 -26.75 63.68
C LYS A 13 14.66 -26.32 62.29
N ARG A 14 15.58 -25.88 61.43
CA ARG A 14 15.30 -25.65 60.04
C ARG A 14 14.64 -26.92 59.45
N PRO A 15 13.46 -26.85 58.85
CA PRO A 15 12.83 -28.01 58.25
C PRO A 15 13.80 -28.54 57.19
N LYS A 16 14.22 -29.81 57.33
CA LYS A 16 14.92 -30.52 56.27
C LYS A 16 13.97 -30.55 55.07
N GLY A 17 14.38 -29.93 53.94
CA GLY A 17 13.56 -29.86 52.75
C GLY A 17 13.05 -31.24 52.39
N SER A 18 11.75 -31.42 52.36
CA SER A 18 11.16 -32.68 52.00
C SER A 18 11.55 -33.02 50.55
N PRO A 19 11.74 -34.28 50.18
CA PRO A 19 12.02 -34.66 48.78
C PRO A 19 11.02 -34.06 47.80
N LEU A 20 9.79 -33.86 48.25
CA LEU A 20 8.71 -33.19 47.49
C LEU A 20 9.03 -31.75 47.13
N ALA A 21 9.73 -31.02 48.04
CA ALA A 21 10.15 -29.62 47.78
C ALA A 21 11.19 -29.55 46.65
N TRP A 22 12.10 -30.50 46.56
CA TRP A 22 13.07 -30.63 45.50
C TRP A 22 12.42 -30.97 44.17
N VAL A 23 11.42 -31.88 44.17
CA VAL A 23 10.64 -32.22 42.97
C VAL A 23 9.85 -30.99 42.47
N ASN A 24 9.21 -30.24 43.35
CA ASN A 24 8.51 -29.01 42.98
C ASN A 24 9.48 -27.93 42.42
N LEU A 25 10.67 -27.81 43.00
CA LEU A 25 11.68 -26.86 42.48
C LEU A 25 12.17 -27.27 41.07
N LEU A 26 12.36 -28.58 40.87
CA LEU A 26 12.74 -29.11 39.53
C LEU A 26 11.62 -28.87 38.51
N LEU A 27 10.37 -29.15 38.88
CA LEU A 27 9.22 -28.85 38.01
C LEU A 27 9.09 -27.38 37.68
N LEU A 28 9.24 -26.49 38.66
CA LEU A 28 9.25 -25.06 38.46
C LEU A 28 10.36 -24.65 37.46
N PHE A 29 11.56 -25.21 37.63
CA PHE A 29 12.69 -24.94 36.73
C PHE A 29 12.40 -25.40 35.29
N ILE A 30 11.80 -26.58 35.12
CA ILE A 30 11.38 -27.09 33.80
C ILE A 30 10.32 -26.19 33.17
N ILE A 31 9.33 -25.74 33.98
CA ILE A 31 8.30 -24.80 33.50
C ILE A 31 8.93 -23.48 33.05
N VAL A 32 9.86 -22.92 33.83
CA VAL A 32 10.56 -21.68 33.46
C VAL A 32 11.39 -21.86 32.19
N LEU A 33 12.08 -22.99 32.04
CA LEU A 33 12.80 -23.30 30.80
C LEU A 33 11.86 -23.47 29.61
N ALA A 34 10.73 -24.15 29.79
CA ALA A 34 9.73 -24.32 28.74
C ALA A 34 9.10 -22.98 28.34
N CYS A 35 8.72 -22.14 29.32
CA CYS A 35 8.21 -20.79 29.06
C CYS A 35 9.24 -19.91 28.35
N ASN A 36 10.50 -19.99 28.76
CA ASN A 36 11.58 -19.26 28.11
C ASN A 36 11.81 -19.77 26.67
N TYR A 37 11.82 -21.08 26.46
CA TYR A 37 11.94 -21.69 25.13
C TYR A 37 10.79 -21.25 24.21
N ILE A 38 9.55 -21.36 24.69
CA ILE A 38 8.35 -20.92 23.94
C ILE A 38 8.44 -19.41 23.67
N GLY A 39 8.80 -18.60 24.70
CA GLY A 39 8.96 -17.16 24.55
C GLY A 39 10.06 -16.74 23.56
N CYS A 40 11.07 -17.56 23.34
CA CYS A 40 12.13 -17.30 22.38
C CYS A 40 11.79 -17.76 20.95
N HIS A 41 10.94 -18.80 20.79
CA HIS A 41 10.65 -19.42 19.49
C HIS A 41 9.28 -19.02 18.94
N GLU A 42 8.30 -18.81 19.82
CA GLU A 42 6.90 -18.53 19.45
C GLU A 42 6.44 -17.16 19.95
N TYR A 43 7.37 -16.21 20.10
CA TYR A 43 6.96 -14.89 20.59
C TYR A 43 6.17 -14.12 19.52
N GLY A 44 4.94 -13.80 19.85
CA GLY A 44 4.14 -12.86 19.06
C GLY A 44 4.66 -11.43 19.27
N ARG A 45 5.30 -10.85 18.25
CA ARG A 45 5.69 -9.45 18.28
C ARG A 45 4.50 -8.60 17.86
N LYS A 46 4.07 -7.69 18.75
CA LYS A 46 3.08 -6.67 18.43
C LYS A 46 3.76 -5.31 18.51
N ASP A 47 3.69 -4.56 17.43
CA ASP A 47 4.14 -3.17 17.44
C ASP A 47 3.14 -2.36 18.29
N LEU A 48 3.66 -1.74 19.35
CA LEU A 48 2.89 -0.92 20.29
C LEU A 48 3.02 0.58 19.98
N THR A 49 3.74 0.92 18.91
CA THR A 49 3.79 2.31 18.45
C THR A 49 2.42 2.68 17.86
N GLU A 50 1.96 3.90 18.08
CA GLU A 50 0.65 4.40 17.67
C GLU A 50 0.40 4.25 16.15
N GLU A 51 1.47 4.13 15.36
CA GLU A 51 1.45 4.08 13.91
C GLU A 51 2.13 2.83 13.32
N GLU A 52 2.34 1.77 14.12
CA GLU A 52 2.96 0.51 13.70
C GLU A 52 4.27 0.68 12.90
N ARG A 53 5.15 1.59 13.37
CA ARG A 53 6.36 2.06 12.66
C ARG A 53 7.44 1.01 12.42
N TYR A 54 7.41 -0.09 13.16
CA TYR A 54 8.36 -1.19 13.09
C TYR A 54 7.76 -2.44 12.46
N THR A 55 6.60 -2.30 11.84
CA THR A 55 5.89 -3.39 11.14
C THR A 55 5.93 -3.15 9.64
N ILE A 56 6.13 -4.20 8.87
CA ILE A 56 6.02 -4.16 7.41
C ILE A 56 4.55 -4.09 7.00
N SER A 57 4.29 -3.53 5.82
CA SER A 57 2.94 -3.35 5.30
C SER A 57 2.18 -4.67 5.10
N GLU A 58 0.84 -4.58 5.12
CA GLU A 58 -0.02 -5.70 4.74
C GLU A 58 0.35 -6.24 3.35
N ARG A 59 0.60 -5.35 2.41
CA ARG A 59 1.06 -5.67 1.06
C ARG A 59 2.35 -6.49 1.07
N THR A 60 3.34 -6.06 1.82
CA THR A 60 4.61 -6.76 1.93
C THR A 60 4.44 -8.15 2.53
N VAL A 61 3.61 -8.29 3.57
CA VAL A 61 3.26 -9.59 4.14
C VAL A 61 2.62 -10.48 3.08
N ASN A 62 1.65 -9.96 2.33
CA ASN A 62 0.97 -10.70 1.26
C ASN A 62 1.95 -11.16 0.18
N VAL A 63 2.85 -10.29 -0.27
CA VAL A 63 3.90 -10.63 -1.25
C VAL A 63 4.81 -11.74 -0.74
N ILE A 64 5.36 -11.58 0.46
CA ILE A 64 6.34 -12.53 1.02
C ILE A 64 5.69 -13.90 1.30
N THR A 65 4.45 -13.92 1.74
CA THR A 65 3.72 -15.17 2.04
C THR A 65 3.03 -15.78 0.81
N SER A 66 3.09 -15.11 -0.33
CA SER A 66 2.49 -15.59 -1.58
C SER A 66 3.12 -16.90 -2.06
N GLU A 67 2.36 -17.69 -2.82
CA GLU A 67 2.84 -18.92 -3.43
C GLU A 67 4.07 -18.68 -4.33
N ARG A 68 4.13 -17.50 -4.99
CA ARG A 68 5.28 -17.11 -5.85
C ARG A 68 6.59 -17.06 -5.10
N ILE A 69 6.60 -16.67 -3.84
CA ILE A 69 7.79 -16.64 -2.99
C ILE A 69 7.96 -17.98 -2.29
N GLN A 70 6.88 -18.52 -1.71
CA GLN A 70 6.97 -19.72 -0.87
C GLN A 70 7.27 -21.01 -1.64
N SER A 71 6.90 -21.10 -2.93
CA SER A 71 7.20 -22.25 -3.79
C SER A 71 8.61 -22.24 -4.39
N ARG A 72 9.38 -21.15 -4.21
CA ARG A 72 10.73 -21.04 -4.79
C ARG A 72 11.68 -22.08 -4.19
N GLU A 73 12.50 -22.70 -5.04
CA GLU A 73 13.60 -23.59 -4.61
C GLU A 73 14.73 -22.78 -3.98
N THR A 74 15.10 -21.66 -4.63
CA THR A 74 16.16 -20.76 -4.16
C THR A 74 15.53 -19.56 -3.44
N PRO A 75 15.97 -19.22 -2.22
CA PRO A 75 15.47 -18.06 -1.50
C PRO A 75 15.85 -16.76 -2.22
N VAL A 76 15.06 -15.71 -1.99
CA VAL A 76 15.41 -14.36 -2.41
C VAL A 76 16.40 -13.78 -1.41
N ARG A 77 17.56 -13.31 -1.91
CA ARG A 77 18.60 -12.72 -1.06
C ARG A 77 18.49 -11.21 -1.05
N ILE A 78 18.48 -10.66 0.14
CA ILE A 78 18.54 -9.22 0.40
C ILE A 78 19.94 -8.92 0.96
N ILE A 79 20.74 -8.16 0.21
CA ILE A 79 22.06 -7.74 0.63
C ILE A 79 21.98 -6.24 0.96
N PHE A 80 22.03 -5.94 2.25
CA PHE A 80 21.90 -4.59 2.79
C PHE A 80 23.27 -4.05 3.17
N ALA A 81 23.88 -3.34 2.21
CA ALA A 81 25.22 -2.77 2.35
C ALA A 81 25.17 -1.30 2.75
N PHE A 82 25.00 -1.05 4.04
CA PHE A 82 24.83 0.27 4.62
C PHE A 82 25.81 0.51 5.75
N LYS A 83 26.30 1.73 5.84
CA LYS A 83 27.12 2.17 6.99
C LYS A 83 26.24 2.14 8.25
N LYS A 84 26.75 1.58 9.33
CA LYS A 84 26.04 1.55 10.62
C LYS A 84 25.74 2.94 11.20
N SER A 85 26.45 3.97 10.72
CA SER A 85 26.23 5.37 11.07
C SER A 85 25.12 6.06 10.25
N THR A 86 24.56 5.39 9.25
CA THR A 86 23.46 5.92 8.42
C THR A 86 22.25 6.18 9.32
N ALA A 87 21.63 7.35 9.12
CA ALA A 87 20.43 7.70 9.87
C ALA A 87 19.33 6.64 9.66
N ASN A 88 18.59 6.33 10.72
CA ASN A 88 17.54 5.30 10.72
C ASN A 88 18.00 3.84 10.45
N TYR A 89 19.31 3.56 10.41
CA TYR A 89 19.82 2.19 10.24
C TYR A 89 19.14 1.16 11.16
N PRO A 90 18.99 1.40 12.49
CA PRO A 90 18.34 0.43 13.37
C PRO A 90 16.90 0.12 12.98
N ARG A 91 16.14 1.14 12.54
CA ARG A 91 14.76 0.96 12.07
C ARG A 91 14.72 0.19 10.76
N MET A 92 15.59 0.53 9.81
CA MET A 92 15.71 -0.20 8.54
C MET A 92 16.04 -1.67 8.77
N TYR A 93 17.01 -1.95 9.64
CA TYR A 93 17.42 -3.30 9.99
C TYR A 93 16.27 -4.09 10.64
N SER A 94 15.56 -3.48 11.59
CA SER A 94 14.41 -4.13 12.22
C SER A 94 13.29 -4.47 11.24
N LEU A 95 13.02 -3.60 10.25
CA LEU A 95 12.05 -3.91 9.19
C LEU A 95 12.52 -5.09 8.33
N LEU A 96 13.81 -5.15 7.97
CA LEU A 96 14.36 -6.28 7.20
C LEU A 96 14.29 -7.62 7.96
N GLU A 97 14.43 -7.61 9.28
CA GLU A 97 14.24 -8.81 10.10
C GLU A 97 12.80 -9.35 9.99
N GLU A 98 11.80 -8.46 9.84
CA GLU A 98 10.42 -8.87 9.60
C GLU A 98 10.26 -9.60 8.24
N TYR A 99 10.98 -9.15 7.19
CA TYR A 99 10.99 -9.86 5.90
C TYR A 99 11.49 -11.31 6.05
N VAL A 100 12.56 -11.50 6.80
CA VAL A 100 13.10 -12.85 7.07
C VAL A 100 12.09 -13.68 7.86
N ARG A 101 11.48 -13.10 8.87
CA ARG A 101 10.50 -13.76 9.72
C ARG A 101 9.29 -14.26 8.93
N TYR A 102 8.66 -13.38 8.14
CA TYR A 102 7.51 -13.75 7.30
C TYR A 102 7.93 -14.64 6.13
N GLY A 103 9.17 -14.54 5.68
CA GLY A 103 9.73 -15.33 4.58
C GLY A 103 9.93 -16.81 4.88
N LYS A 104 9.94 -17.22 6.15
CA LYS A 104 10.03 -18.64 6.58
C LYS A 104 11.15 -19.42 5.85
N GLY A 105 12.34 -18.80 5.70
CA GLY A 105 13.47 -19.38 5.01
C GLY A 105 13.50 -19.17 3.48
N LYS A 106 12.50 -18.46 2.91
CA LYS A 106 12.48 -18.08 1.50
C LYS A 106 13.02 -16.67 1.24
N ILE A 107 13.33 -15.94 2.31
CA ILE A 107 14.04 -14.65 2.28
C ILE A 107 15.30 -14.78 3.13
N GLU A 108 16.45 -14.51 2.53
CA GLU A 108 17.73 -14.44 3.22
C GLU A 108 18.20 -12.99 3.30
N LEU A 109 18.69 -12.59 4.48
CA LEU A 109 19.20 -11.25 4.74
C LEU A 109 20.68 -11.30 5.07
N GLU A 110 21.45 -10.53 4.33
CA GLU A 110 22.85 -10.26 4.62
C GLU A 110 23.05 -8.76 4.84
N CYS A 111 23.46 -8.37 6.05
CA CYS A 111 23.75 -6.97 6.37
C CYS A 111 25.23 -6.81 6.66
N PHE A 112 25.88 -5.87 5.97
CA PHE A 112 27.28 -5.54 6.24
C PHE A 112 27.59 -4.06 6.01
N ASP A 113 28.63 -3.57 6.69
CA ASP A 113 29.15 -2.21 6.51
C ASP A 113 30.32 -2.26 5.54
N PRO A 114 30.21 -1.67 4.33
CA PRO A 114 31.25 -1.75 3.31
C PRO A 114 32.61 -1.17 3.76
N ILE A 115 32.59 -0.20 4.66
CA ILE A 115 33.83 0.41 5.20
C ILE A 115 34.50 -0.55 6.19
N ARG A 116 33.72 -1.20 7.04
CA ARG A 116 34.24 -2.10 8.08
C ARG A 116 34.58 -3.48 7.55
N GLN A 117 33.96 -3.91 6.43
CA GLN A 117 34.14 -5.21 5.82
C GLN A 117 34.54 -5.11 4.33
N PRO A 118 35.73 -4.53 4.02
CA PRO A 118 36.12 -4.23 2.63
C PRO A 118 36.34 -5.49 1.79
N ASN A 119 36.70 -6.61 2.39
CA ASN A 119 36.82 -7.87 1.65
C ASN A 119 35.47 -8.36 1.16
N ARG A 120 34.44 -8.31 2.02
CA ARG A 120 33.08 -8.68 1.63
C ARG A 120 32.52 -7.73 0.58
N ALA A 121 32.75 -6.42 0.72
CA ALA A 121 32.37 -5.43 -0.29
C ALA A 121 32.99 -5.77 -1.65
N ARG A 122 34.27 -6.18 -1.69
CA ARG A 122 34.95 -6.56 -2.93
C ARG A 122 34.35 -7.81 -3.58
N GLU A 123 34.01 -8.84 -2.79
CA GLU A 123 33.33 -10.04 -3.28
C GLU A 123 31.99 -9.72 -3.92
N ILE A 124 31.13 -8.96 -3.22
CA ILE A 124 29.83 -8.54 -3.72
C ILE A 124 29.98 -7.66 -4.98
N SER A 125 30.95 -6.73 -4.99
CA SER A 125 31.27 -5.93 -6.18
C SER A 125 31.66 -6.80 -7.39
N GLN A 126 32.39 -7.90 -7.17
CA GLN A 126 32.76 -8.81 -8.24
C GLN A 126 31.57 -9.59 -8.80
N ILE A 127 30.62 -9.99 -7.95
CA ILE A 127 29.42 -10.73 -8.38
C ILE A 127 28.43 -9.81 -9.10
N TYR A 128 28.11 -8.66 -8.52
CA TYR A 128 27.01 -7.82 -9.00
C TYR A 128 27.45 -6.61 -9.85
N GLY A 129 28.76 -6.36 -9.97
CA GLY A 129 29.27 -5.22 -10.71
C GLY A 129 28.95 -3.87 -10.07
N VAL A 130 28.78 -3.83 -8.74
CA VAL A 130 28.40 -2.60 -8.00
C VAL A 130 29.60 -1.92 -7.37
N ASP A 131 29.49 -0.61 -7.17
CA ASP A 131 30.45 0.19 -6.39
C ASP A 131 29.81 0.63 -5.06
N PHE A 132 30.57 0.53 -3.97
CA PHE A 132 30.16 0.91 -2.61
C PHE A 132 30.60 2.34 -2.25
N SER A 133 30.64 3.25 -3.20
CA SER A 133 30.82 4.69 -2.93
C SER A 133 29.67 5.26 -2.10
N GLN A 134 28.48 4.67 -2.22
CA GLN A 134 27.28 4.97 -1.47
C GLN A 134 26.66 3.72 -0.86
N ASP A 135 25.78 3.92 0.13
CA ASP A 135 24.95 2.84 0.68
C ASP A 135 24.04 2.28 -0.42
N LEU A 136 23.87 0.96 -0.47
CA LEU A 136 23.00 0.30 -1.44
C LEU A 136 22.39 -0.99 -0.91
N CYS A 137 21.30 -1.40 -1.52
CA CYS A 137 20.64 -2.66 -1.28
C CYS A 137 20.55 -3.45 -2.61
N VAL A 138 20.97 -4.71 -2.58
CA VAL A 138 20.84 -5.63 -3.71
C VAL A 138 19.79 -6.67 -3.35
N ILE A 139 18.83 -6.89 -4.23
CA ILE A 139 17.85 -7.97 -4.16
C ILE A 139 18.15 -8.93 -5.30
N ASP A 140 18.42 -10.18 -4.96
CA ASP A 140 18.77 -11.24 -5.89
C ASP A 140 17.78 -12.39 -5.79
N ALA A 141 17.00 -12.59 -6.86
CA ALA A 141 16.04 -13.67 -7.01
C ALA A 141 16.46 -14.70 -8.07
N ARG A 142 17.74 -14.77 -8.43
CA ARG A 142 18.26 -15.76 -9.40
C ARG A 142 18.19 -17.18 -8.84
N LYS A 143 18.19 -18.14 -9.74
CA LYS A 143 18.30 -19.57 -9.35
C LYS A 143 19.70 -19.91 -8.83
N ASP A 144 20.73 -19.34 -9.41
CA ASP A 144 22.12 -19.48 -8.97
C ASP A 144 22.74 -18.10 -8.68
N PRO A 145 22.79 -17.69 -7.41
CA PRO A 145 23.38 -16.41 -7.01
C PRO A 145 24.91 -16.35 -7.14
N SER A 146 25.59 -17.48 -7.38
CA SER A 146 27.05 -17.54 -7.51
C SER A 146 27.56 -17.03 -8.86
N ILE A 147 26.70 -17.01 -9.88
CA ILE A 147 27.05 -16.55 -11.22
C ILE A 147 27.37 -15.05 -11.20
N SER A 148 28.56 -14.68 -11.70
CA SER A 148 28.95 -13.27 -11.81
C SER A 148 28.20 -12.59 -12.96
N LEU A 149 27.65 -11.41 -12.71
CA LEU A 149 26.95 -10.59 -13.70
C LEU A 149 27.90 -9.79 -14.63
N LYS A 150 29.17 -10.13 -14.70
CA LYS A 150 30.16 -9.42 -15.52
C LYS A 150 30.34 -9.98 -16.94
N THR A 151 29.82 -11.15 -17.26
CA THR A 151 29.95 -11.80 -18.58
C THR A 151 28.73 -11.55 -19.47
N PHE A 152 28.95 -11.23 -20.76
CA PHE A 152 28.08 -10.37 -21.59
C PHE A 152 26.80 -11.00 -22.20
N GLU A 153 26.59 -12.28 -22.32
CA GLU A 153 25.41 -12.84 -23.04
C GLU A 153 24.45 -13.68 -22.18
N GLU A 154 24.95 -14.50 -21.28
CA GLU A 154 24.14 -15.19 -20.26
C GLU A 154 23.60 -14.22 -19.22
N GLU A 155 24.25 -13.10 -19.06
CA GLU A 155 24.01 -12.01 -18.13
C GLU A 155 22.65 -11.32 -18.31
N LYS A 156 22.14 -11.19 -19.54
CA LYS A 156 20.91 -10.45 -19.81
C LYS A 156 19.67 -11.15 -19.26
N SER A 157 19.65 -12.48 -19.30
CA SER A 157 18.57 -13.31 -18.74
C SER A 157 18.58 -13.33 -17.20
N GLU A 158 19.77 -13.38 -16.60
CA GLU A 158 19.92 -13.43 -15.14
C GLU A 158 19.81 -12.04 -14.49
N ARG A 159 20.27 -10.99 -15.18
CA ARG A 159 20.25 -9.61 -14.70
C ARG A 159 18.83 -9.11 -14.42
N LYS A 160 17.82 -9.59 -15.13
CA LYS A 160 16.42 -9.24 -14.90
C LYS A 160 15.89 -9.70 -13.53
N HIS A 161 16.57 -10.65 -12.88
CA HIS A 161 16.24 -11.14 -11.56
C HIS A 161 17.07 -10.51 -10.43
N VAL A 162 17.83 -9.44 -10.74
CA VAL A 162 18.58 -8.67 -9.76
C VAL A 162 18.16 -7.22 -9.79
N ARG A 163 17.92 -6.64 -8.61
CA ARG A 163 17.62 -5.23 -8.44
C ARG A 163 18.59 -4.59 -7.47
N ILE A 164 19.08 -3.42 -7.86
CA ILE A 164 19.99 -2.63 -7.05
C ILE A 164 19.29 -1.31 -6.72
N ARG A 165 19.22 -0.98 -5.45
CA ARG A 165 18.59 0.26 -4.96
C ARG A 165 19.65 1.08 -4.22
N PRO A 166 19.90 2.34 -4.63
CA PRO A 166 20.82 3.23 -3.92
C PRO A 166 20.21 3.65 -2.59
N GLY A 167 21.05 3.93 -1.61
CA GLY A 167 20.65 4.35 -0.26
C GLY A 167 19.75 5.59 -0.25
N THR A 168 19.87 6.45 -1.26
CA THR A 168 19.02 7.64 -1.43
C THR A 168 17.55 7.32 -1.72
N ALA A 169 17.25 6.12 -2.23
CA ALA A 169 15.87 5.69 -2.48
C ALA A 169 15.09 5.38 -1.21
N PHE A 170 15.79 5.12 -0.10
CA PHE A 170 15.17 4.67 1.15
C PHE A 170 14.65 5.80 2.04
N VAL A 171 15.00 7.05 1.75
CA VAL A 171 14.56 8.21 2.53
C VAL A 171 14.05 9.29 1.59
N LYS A 172 12.82 9.71 1.81
CA LYS A 172 12.24 10.85 1.11
C LYS A 172 12.60 12.14 1.84
N TYR A 173 13.10 13.11 1.10
CA TYR A 173 13.46 14.42 1.62
C TYR A 173 12.52 15.50 1.07
N GLU A 174 12.21 16.47 1.90
CA GLU A 174 11.54 17.70 1.54
C GLU A 174 12.54 18.85 1.63
N THR A 175 12.52 19.74 0.63
CA THR A 175 13.35 20.95 0.65
C THR A 175 12.57 22.06 1.35
N LEU A 176 13.12 22.57 2.42
CA LEU A 176 12.54 23.67 3.18
C LEU A 176 12.81 25.03 2.48
N PRO A 177 12.12 26.13 2.86
CA PRO A 177 12.31 27.46 2.26
C PRO A 177 13.74 28.02 2.44
N ASP A 178 14.51 27.51 3.39
CA ASP A 178 15.91 27.84 3.65
C ASP A 178 16.89 26.96 2.86
N GLU A 179 16.41 26.24 1.85
CA GLU A 179 17.17 25.30 1.00
C GLU A 179 17.72 24.07 1.77
N SER A 180 17.48 23.95 3.06
CA SER A 180 17.83 22.74 3.81
C SER A 180 16.91 21.57 3.44
N ARG A 181 17.44 20.33 3.58
CA ARG A 181 16.68 19.11 3.31
C ARG A 181 16.30 18.41 4.59
N ARG A 182 15.02 18.18 4.80
CA ARG A 182 14.48 17.42 5.92
C ARG A 182 14.01 16.05 5.45
N ALA A 183 14.43 14.99 6.14
CA ALA A 183 13.89 13.66 5.93
C ALA A 183 12.44 13.61 6.45
N VAL A 184 11.49 13.26 5.57
CA VAL A 184 10.05 13.24 5.89
C VAL A 184 9.46 11.85 5.92
N ALA A 185 10.01 10.91 5.15
CA ALA A 185 9.52 9.54 5.14
C ALA A 185 10.63 8.51 4.96
N LEU A 186 10.45 7.33 5.55
CA LEU A 186 11.30 6.16 5.38
C LEU A 186 10.60 5.19 4.41
N MET A 187 11.08 5.15 3.17
CA MET A 187 10.51 4.38 2.06
C MET A 187 10.96 2.91 2.04
N MET A 188 11.51 2.41 3.15
CA MET A 188 12.18 1.11 3.23
C MET A 188 11.29 -0.03 2.73
N ASP A 189 10.08 -0.12 3.26
CA ASP A 189 9.16 -1.21 2.95
C ASP A 189 8.73 -1.19 1.48
N GLU A 190 8.35 -0.02 0.95
CA GLU A 190 7.95 0.14 -0.45
C GLU A 190 9.09 -0.20 -1.42
N VAL A 191 10.30 0.30 -1.15
CA VAL A 191 11.47 0.10 -2.01
C VAL A 191 11.91 -1.36 -2.04
N VAL A 192 11.95 -2.03 -0.90
CA VAL A 192 12.36 -3.45 -0.83
C VAL A 192 11.27 -4.35 -1.41
N CYS A 193 10.01 -4.12 -1.07
CA CYS A 193 8.90 -4.91 -1.59
C CYS A 193 8.80 -4.83 -3.12
N SER A 194 8.87 -3.60 -3.70
CA SER A 194 8.86 -3.45 -5.16
C SER A 194 10.07 -4.12 -5.82
N ALA A 195 11.25 -3.99 -5.22
CA ALA A 195 12.46 -4.61 -5.76
C ALA A 195 12.41 -6.15 -5.69
N ILE A 196 11.81 -6.74 -4.65
CA ILE A 196 11.55 -8.19 -4.58
C ILE A 196 10.59 -8.60 -5.69
N THR A 197 9.47 -7.87 -5.86
CA THR A 197 8.48 -8.12 -6.90
C THR A 197 9.13 -8.11 -8.28
N GLU A 198 9.89 -7.05 -8.60
CA GLU A 198 10.58 -6.90 -9.86
C GLU A 198 11.64 -8.00 -10.11
N ALA A 199 12.39 -8.39 -9.07
CA ALA A 199 13.41 -9.41 -9.19
C ALA A 199 12.81 -10.81 -9.37
N VAL A 200 11.72 -11.12 -8.67
CA VAL A 200 11.04 -12.41 -8.77
C VAL A 200 10.39 -12.60 -10.14
N GLU A 201 9.77 -11.55 -10.69
CA GLU A 201 9.10 -11.61 -11.98
C GLU A 201 10.07 -11.50 -13.16
N GLY A 202 11.06 -10.66 -13.04
CA GLY A 202 12.07 -10.40 -14.06
C GLY A 202 11.57 -9.54 -15.22
N ASP A 203 10.61 -10.02 -16.02
CA ASP A 203 10.10 -9.29 -17.17
C ASP A 203 9.04 -8.26 -16.75
N MET A 204 9.14 -7.03 -17.27
CA MET A 204 8.13 -5.99 -17.09
C MET A 204 6.93 -6.25 -17.98
N ARG A 205 5.75 -5.85 -17.52
CA ARG A 205 4.50 -5.86 -18.27
C ARG A 205 4.27 -4.51 -18.90
N HIS A 206 3.63 -4.48 -20.07
CA HIS A 206 3.40 -3.26 -20.80
C HIS A 206 1.93 -2.83 -20.71
N ILE A 207 1.70 -1.61 -20.23
CA ILE A 207 0.40 -0.93 -20.28
C ILE A 207 0.58 0.37 -21.04
N TYR A 208 -0.37 0.65 -21.92
CA TYR A 208 -0.31 1.81 -22.81
C TYR A 208 -1.26 2.91 -22.34
N VAL A 209 -0.73 4.12 -22.23
CA VAL A 209 -1.50 5.33 -21.96
C VAL A 209 -1.94 5.92 -23.31
N VAL A 210 -3.24 6.03 -23.51
CA VAL A 210 -3.80 6.58 -24.74
C VAL A 210 -3.61 8.09 -24.76
N GLU A 211 -2.91 8.58 -25.77
CA GLU A 211 -2.68 10.01 -26.02
C GLU A 211 -3.47 10.53 -27.23
N GLY A 212 -3.46 11.84 -27.46
CA GLY A 212 -4.12 12.47 -28.61
C GLY A 212 -5.61 12.74 -28.43
N LYS A 213 -6.14 12.55 -27.18
CA LYS A 213 -7.55 12.84 -26.84
C LYS A 213 -7.74 14.09 -25.98
N GLY A 214 -6.70 14.89 -25.81
CA GLY A 214 -6.76 16.16 -25.08
C GLY A 214 -6.86 16.03 -23.56
N GLY A 215 -6.81 14.83 -23.02
CA GLY A 215 -6.89 14.56 -21.58
C GLY A 215 -5.51 14.57 -20.92
N VAL A 216 -4.87 13.40 -20.88
CA VAL A 216 -3.52 13.26 -20.32
C VAL A 216 -2.46 13.71 -21.32
N SER A 217 -1.47 14.45 -20.84
CA SER A 217 -0.28 14.87 -21.59
C SER A 217 0.97 14.26 -20.98
N ARG A 218 2.02 14.11 -21.80
CA ARG A 218 3.36 13.71 -21.35
C ARG A 218 3.98 14.72 -20.37
N ASP A 219 3.45 15.93 -20.33
CA ASP A 219 3.90 17.02 -19.43
C ASP A 219 3.13 17.07 -18.12
N ASP A 220 2.05 16.27 -17.95
CA ASP A 220 1.28 16.20 -16.71
C ASP A 220 2.02 15.38 -15.64
N GLN A 221 3.04 16.01 -15.05
CA GLN A 221 3.89 15.35 -14.06
C GLN A 221 3.11 14.87 -12.83
N SER A 222 2.11 15.62 -12.38
CA SER A 222 1.32 15.28 -11.20
C SER A 222 0.59 13.95 -11.36
N LEU A 223 -0.07 13.76 -12.49
CA LEU A 223 -0.78 12.52 -12.83
C LEU A 223 0.21 11.37 -13.07
N LEU A 224 1.26 11.62 -13.87
CA LEU A 224 2.21 10.59 -14.27
C LEU A 224 3.07 10.08 -13.10
N GLU A 225 3.46 10.94 -12.16
CA GLU A 225 4.18 10.53 -10.96
C GLU A 225 3.33 9.57 -10.10
N ASN A 226 2.03 9.85 -9.97
CA ASN A 226 1.14 8.99 -9.18
C ASN A 226 0.85 7.65 -9.87
N LEU A 227 0.50 7.69 -11.17
CA LEU A 227 0.32 6.47 -11.95
C LEU A 227 1.61 5.65 -12.02
N GLY A 228 2.76 6.31 -12.23
CA GLY A 228 4.08 5.68 -12.25
C GLY A 228 4.41 4.98 -10.93
N ARG A 229 4.05 5.57 -9.79
CA ARG A 229 4.24 4.94 -8.48
C ARG A 229 3.46 3.64 -8.36
N ILE A 230 2.18 3.64 -8.73
CA ILE A 230 1.32 2.44 -8.70
C ILE A 230 1.89 1.37 -9.64
N THR A 231 2.22 1.73 -10.86
CA THR A 231 2.66 0.77 -11.89
C THR A 231 4.04 0.22 -11.64
N THR A 232 4.99 1.04 -11.17
CA THR A 232 6.34 0.58 -10.80
C THR A 232 6.29 -0.44 -9.68
N SER A 233 5.45 -0.23 -8.67
CA SER A 233 5.30 -1.18 -7.57
C SER A 233 4.74 -2.55 -8.01
N LEU A 234 4.12 -2.60 -9.19
CA LEU A 234 3.57 -3.80 -9.82
C LEU A 234 4.43 -4.34 -10.98
N ASN A 235 5.67 -3.85 -11.14
CA ASN A 235 6.56 -4.20 -12.26
C ASN A 235 5.90 -3.97 -13.64
N ILE A 236 5.19 -2.84 -13.78
CA ILE A 236 4.49 -2.44 -15.00
C ILE A 236 5.21 -1.24 -15.62
N GLN A 237 5.52 -1.33 -16.89
CA GLN A 237 6.04 -0.23 -17.70
C GLN A 237 4.89 0.48 -18.41
N LEU A 238 4.83 1.81 -18.27
CA LEU A 238 3.91 2.65 -19.02
C LEU A 238 4.55 3.06 -20.35
N SER A 239 3.80 2.93 -21.43
CA SER A 239 4.17 3.41 -22.77
C SER A 239 3.02 4.24 -23.35
N TRP A 240 3.31 5.10 -24.31
CA TRP A 240 2.31 5.95 -24.94
C TRP A 240 1.78 5.32 -26.21
N LEU A 241 0.48 5.47 -26.47
CA LEU A 241 -0.18 4.95 -27.65
C LEU A 241 -1.13 5.98 -28.23
N ASN A 242 -0.89 6.37 -29.49
CA ASN A 242 -1.83 7.17 -30.28
C ASN A 242 -2.68 6.23 -31.14
N LEU A 243 -3.95 6.09 -30.80
CA LEU A 243 -4.86 5.19 -31.53
C LEU A 243 -5.12 5.61 -32.98
N SER A 244 -4.87 6.87 -33.35
CA SER A 244 -5.00 7.34 -34.74
C SER A 244 -3.85 6.89 -35.66
N GLU A 245 -2.75 6.41 -35.09
CA GLU A 245 -1.51 6.05 -35.82
C GLU A 245 -1.33 4.53 -35.92
N VAL A 246 -2.21 3.75 -35.32
CA VAL A 246 -2.11 2.29 -35.30
C VAL A 246 -3.37 1.62 -35.83
N GLU A 247 -3.23 0.44 -36.40
CA GLU A 247 -4.35 -0.38 -36.84
C GLU A 247 -4.89 -1.28 -35.72
N GLU A 248 -4.03 -1.66 -34.78
CA GLU A 248 -4.39 -2.48 -33.60
C GLU A 248 -3.55 -2.12 -32.38
N VAL A 249 -4.04 -2.46 -31.19
CA VAL A 249 -3.25 -2.34 -29.95
C VAL A 249 -2.08 -3.32 -29.99
N PRO A 250 -0.85 -2.91 -29.60
CA PRO A 250 0.33 -3.78 -29.61
C PRO A 250 0.08 -5.14 -28.93
N THR A 251 0.73 -6.17 -29.45
CA THR A 251 0.50 -7.55 -28.98
C THR A 251 1.03 -7.81 -27.58
N ASP A 252 2.02 -7.05 -27.17
CA ASP A 252 2.62 -7.07 -25.81
C ASP A 252 1.80 -6.28 -24.78
N ALA A 253 0.75 -5.56 -25.23
CA ALA A 253 -0.11 -4.79 -24.33
C ALA A 253 -0.96 -5.72 -23.44
N GLU A 254 -0.81 -5.59 -22.14
CA GLU A 254 -1.69 -6.18 -21.14
C GLU A 254 -2.82 -5.23 -20.69
N GLY A 255 -2.73 -3.95 -21.05
CA GLY A 255 -3.76 -2.98 -20.70
C GLY A 255 -3.64 -1.64 -21.39
N LEU A 256 -4.73 -0.88 -21.29
CA LEU A 256 -4.86 0.50 -21.75
C LEU A 256 -5.30 1.39 -20.61
N ILE A 257 -4.73 2.60 -20.56
CA ILE A 257 -5.13 3.68 -19.66
C ILE A 257 -5.69 4.83 -20.48
N ILE A 258 -6.90 5.26 -20.16
CA ILE A 258 -7.56 6.42 -20.76
C ILE A 258 -7.96 7.36 -19.63
N VAL A 259 -7.39 8.57 -19.60
CA VAL A 259 -7.68 9.54 -18.54
C VAL A 259 -8.20 10.83 -19.15
N SER A 260 -9.36 11.27 -18.64
CA SER A 260 -9.98 12.56 -18.97
C SER A 260 -10.01 12.90 -20.45
N PRO A 261 -10.47 12.01 -21.36
CA PRO A 261 -10.51 12.35 -22.79
C PRO A 261 -11.40 13.57 -23.00
N GLN A 262 -10.88 14.60 -23.69
CA GLN A 262 -11.59 15.84 -23.99
C GLN A 262 -12.26 15.79 -25.38
N VAL A 263 -11.78 14.91 -26.24
CA VAL A 263 -12.31 14.68 -27.58
C VAL A 263 -12.75 13.23 -27.71
N ASP A 264 -13.94 13.01 -28.25
CA ASP A 264 -14.49 11.66 -28.46
C ASP A 264 -13.63 10.85 -29.44
N PHE A 265 -13.70 9.57 -29.34
CA PHE A 265 -13.02 8.62 -30.20
C PHE A 265 -13.70 8.58 -31.59
N THR A 266 -12.92 8.39 -32.64
CA THR A 266 -13.46 8.05 -33.96
C THR A 266 -14.02 6.64 -33.96
N GLU A 267 -14.80 6.29 -34.97
CA GLU A 267 -15.32 4.92 -35.13
C GLU A 267 -14.20 3.88 -35.23
N ASN A 268 -13.12 4.22 -35.95
CA ASN A 268 -11.97 3.33 -36.08
C ASN A 268 -11.25 3.11 -34.74
N GLU A 269 -11.02 4.17 -33.97
CA GLU A 269 -10.37 4.06 -32.64
C GLU A 269 -11.20 3.25 -31.65
N ILE A 270 -12.54 3.41 -31.64
CA ILE A 270 -13.42 2.58 -30.79
C ILE A 270 -13.40 1.12 -31.25
N ASN A 271 -13.29 0.86 -32.57
CA ASN A 271 -13.16 -0.50 -33.08
C ASN A 271 -11.82 -1.13 -32.61
N ILE A 272 -10.72 -0.39 -32.62
CA ILE A 272 -9.43 -0.83 -32.10
C ILE A 272 -9.53 -1.18 -30.59
N VAL A 273 -10.14 -0.28 -29.80
CA VAL A 273 -10.37 -0.50 -28.34
C VAL A 273 -11.27 -1.73 -28.13
N SER A 274 -12.35 -1.85 -28.91
CA SER A 274 -13.28 -2.98 -28.81
C SER A 274 -12.63 -4.29 -29.22
N ALA A 275 -11.81 -4.31 -30.28
CA ALA A 275 -11.05 -5.48 -30.72
C ALA A 275 -10.06 -5.94 -29.64
N PHE A 276 -9.38 -5.00 -28.96
CA PHE A 276 -8.53 -5.33 -27.82
C PHE A 276 -9.34 -5.94 -26.66
N TRP A 277 -10.51 -5.39 -26.33
CA TRP A 277 -11.41 -5.92 -25.31
C TRP A 277 -11.91 -7.34 -25.63
N GLU A 278 -12.19 -7.61 -26.90
CA GLU A 278 -12.76 -8.87 -27.38
C GLU A 278 -11.70 -9.95 -27.71
N ARG A 279 -10.40 -9.67 -27.55
CA ARG A 279 -9.35 -10.69 -27.79
C ARG A 279 -9.67 -11.98 -27.06
N ASP A 280 -9.49 -13.14 -27.72
CA ASP A 280 -9.84 -14.44 -27.15
C ASP A 280 -8.87 -14.91 -26.06
N ARG A 281 -7.62 -14.45 -26.09
CA ARG A 281 -6.56 -14.86 -25.20
C ARG A 281 -5.75 -13.69 -24.66
N GLY A 282 -5.13 -13.91 -23.51
CA GLY A 282 -4.31 -12.93 -22.82
C GLY A 282 -5.11 -11.97 -21.95
N ARG A 283 -4.39 -11.32 -21.03
CA ARG A 283 -4.99 -10.31 -20.16
C ARG A 283 -5.31 -9.04 -20.92
N ARG A 284 -6.41 -8.44 -20.55
CA ARG A 284 -6.90 -7.19 -21.13
C ARG A 284 -7.43 -6.34 -20.00
N SER A 285 -6.66 -5.37 -19.60
CA SER A 285 -7.03 -4.47 -18.51
C SER A 285 -7.26 -3.07 -19.05
N PHE A 286 -8.40 -2.49 -18.73
CA PHE A 286 -8.70 -1.10 -19.03
C PHE A 286 -8.79 -0.31 -17.73
N PHE A 287 -8.10 0.80 -17.68
CA PHE A 287 -8.30 1.81 -16.68
C PHE A 287 -8.81 3.08 -17.34
N LEU A 288 -9.99 3.51 -16.94
CA LEU A 288 -10.65 4.67 -17.48
C LEU A 288 -11.03 5.64 -16.34
N ALA A 289 -10.58 6.88 -16.42
CA ALA A 289 -11.02 7.95 -15.54
C ALA A 289 -11.71 9.04 -16.37
N LEU A 290 -12.95 9.34 -16.03
CA LEU A 290 -13.77 10.33 -16.72
C LEU A 290 -13.84 11.63 -15.92
N ASP A 291 -13.83 12.75 -16.65
CA ASP A 291 -14.00 14.08 -16.11
C ASP A 291 -15.46 14.53 -16.27
N PRO A 292 -16.18 14.86 -15.18
CA PRO A 292 -17.55 15.33 -15.26
C PRO A 292 -17.69 16.66 -16.02
N ALA A 293 -16.62 17.42 -16.19
CA ALA A 293 -16.63 18.64 -17.01
C ALA A 293 -16.81 18.35 -18.52
N ASN A 294 -16.49 17.13 -18.96
CA ASN A 294 -16.68 16.73 -20.36
C ASN A 294 -17.62 15.53 -20.51
N THR A 295 -18.85 15.80 -20.90
CA THR A 295 -19.89 14.78 -21.10
C THR A 295 -20.13 14.45 -22.57
N GLN A 296 -19.40 15.08 -23.52
CA GLN A 296 -19.62 14.92 -24.97
C GLN A 296 -18.72 13.81 -25.58
N LEU A 297 -18.86 12.60 -25.05
CA LEU A 297 -18.12 11.40 -25.49
C LEU A 297 -19.07 10.29 -25.93
N PRO A 298 -19.97 10.50 -26.92
CA PRO A 298 -21.05 9.57 -27.22
C PRO A 298 -20.58 8.18 -27.66
N ARG A 299 -19.46 8.06 -28.37
CA ARG A 299 -18.94 6.76 -28.80
C ARG A 299 -18.31 6.00 -27.63
N LEU A 300 -17.51 6.69 -26.81
CA LEU A 300 -16.94 6.09 -25.62
C LEU A 300 -18.05 5.66 -24.63
N TYR A 301 -19.07 6.50 -24.43
CA TYR A 301 -20.21 6.18 -23.56
C TYR A 301 -21.03 5.01 -24.10
N ARG A 302 -21.16 4.89 -25.42
CA ARG A 302 -21.79 3.72 -26.04
C ARG A 302 -21.01 2.45 -25.74
N PHE A 303 -19.67 2.50 -25.89
CA PHE A 303 -18.80 1.37 -25.53
C PHE A 303 -18.99 0.99 -24.06
N LEU A 304 -18.97 1.94 -23.12
CA LEU A 304 -19.17 1.65 -21.70
C LEU A 304 -20.54 1.04 -21.39
N ARG A 305 -21.61 1.52 -22.04
CA ARG A 305 -22.96 0.93 -21.90
C ARG A 305 -23.00 -0.53 -22.35
N THR A 306 -22.30 -0.87 -23.42
CA THR A 306 -22.22 -2.29 -23.84
C THR A 306 -21.48 -3.16 -22.82
N GLN A 307 -20.72 -2.54 -21.91
CA GLN A 307 -20.08 -3.20 -20.79
C GLN A 307 -20.87 -3.07 -19.47
N GLY A 308 -22.10 -2.58 -19.52
CA GLY A 308 -23.00 -2.45 -18.37
C GLY A 308 -22.70 -1.29 -17.45
N VAL A 309 -21.88 -0.33 -17.87
CA VAL A 309 -21.60 0.89 -17.12
C VAL A 309 -22.09 2.10 -17.88
N ARG A 310 -23.13 2.78 -17.36
CA ARG A 310 -23.67 3.97 -17.97
C ARG A 310 -23.24 5.22 -17.20
N PRO A 311 -22.41 6.11 -17.78
CA PRO A 311 -22.13 7.42 -17.23
C PRO A 311 -23.43 8.25 -17.17
N ASN A 312 -23.68 8.92 -16.04
CA ASN A 312 -24.92 9.67 -15.85
C ASN A 312 -24.84 11.12 -16.36
N ALA A 313 -23.65 11.57 -16.73
CA ALA A 313 -23.40 12.95 -17.14
C ALA A 313 -23.87 13.98 -16.10
N ASP A 314 -23.73 13.64 -14.84
CA ASP A 314 -24.10 14.44 -13.67
C ASP A 314 -22.84 14.96 -12.96
N ARG A 315 -23.06 15.87 -11.99
CA ARG A 315 -22.04 16.32 -11.02
C ARG A 315 -22.51 15.91 -9.63
N VAL A 316 -21.69 15.21 -8.91
CA VAL A 316 -22.02 14.75 -7.56
C VAL A 316 -21.80 15.87 -6.57
N LEU A 317 -22.87 16.27 -5.88
CA LEU A 317 -22.90 17.41 -4.97
C LEU A 317 -23.51 17.03 -3.62
N LEU A 318 -23.13 17.78 -2.57
CA LEU A 318 -23.70 17.62 -1.23
C LEU A 318 -25.07 18.31 -1.16
N ARG A 319 -26.12 17.60 -0.72
CA ARG A 319 -27.53 18.05 -0.75
C ARG A 319 -27.80 19.35 0.06
N ASP A 320 -27.19 19.48 1.23
CA ASP A 320 -27.53 20.57 2.16
C ASP A 320 -26.67 21.83 1.98
N ARG A 321 -25.94 21.96 0.89
CA ARG A 321 -25.10 23.13 0.61
C ARG A 321 -25.66 23.99 -0.48
N LYS A 322 -25.78 25.31 -0.18
CA LYS A 322 -26.23 26.33 -1.16
C LYS A 322 -25.25 26.64 -2.28
N ARG A 323 -23.97 26.22 -2.12
CA ARG A 323 -22.93 26.34 -3.15
C ARG A 323 -22.47 24.93 -3.53
N ALA A 324 -22.09 24.76 -4.79
CA ALA A 324 -21.50 23.53 -5.25
C ALA A 324 -20.29 23.18 -4.38
N TYR A 325 -20.33 22.00 -3.78
CA TYR A 325 -19.27 21.45 -2.97
C TYR A 325 -18.86 20.12 -3.59
N TYR A 326 -17.64 20.04 -4.04
CA TYR A 326 -17.17 18.96 -4.88
C TYR A 326 -16.41 17.86 -4.12
N ASP A 327 -16.02 18.11 -2.86
CA ASP A 327 -15.38 17.08 -2.07
C ASP A 327 -16.42 16.09 -1.55
N ILE A 328 -16.17 14.80 -1.81
CA ILE A 328 -17.15 13.75 -1.58
C ILE A 328 -16.66 12.81 -0.49
N SER A 329 -17.49 12.61 0.54
CA SER A 329 -17.33 11.47 1.44
C SER A 329 -17.76 10.20 0.71
N ALA A 330 -16.82 9.28 0.53
CA ALA A 330 -17.02 8.04 -0.19
C ALA A 330 -16.65 6.83 0.67
N VAL A 331 -17.18 5.68 0.28
CA VAL A 331 -17.00 4.39 0.95
C VAL A 331 -16.46 3.38 -0.06
N PHE A 332 -15.49 2.57 0.35
CA PHE A 332 -15.08 1.40 -0.41
C PHE A 332 -16.03 0.23 -0.09
N PRO A 333 -16.86 -0.19 -1.03
CA PRO A 333 -17.78 -1.29 -0.79
C PRO A 333 -17.04 -2.62 -0.62
N LYS A 334 -17.70 -3.58 0.04
CA LYS A 334 -17.18 -4.94 0.14
C LYS A 334 -17.00 -5.55 -1.26
N SER A 335 -15.79 -5.98 -1.56
CA SER A 335 -15.45 -6.58 -2.85
C SER A 335 -14.45 -7.71 -2.66
N LEU A 336 -14.55 -8.74 -3.50
CA LEU A 336 -13.55 -9.81 -3.61
C LEU A 336 -12.24 -9.37 -4.26
N MET A 337 -12.21 -8.16 -4.80
CA MET A 337 -11.06 -7.60 -5.53
C MET A 337 -10.09 -6.84 -4.63
N CYS A 338 -10.44 -6.66 -3.37
CA CYS A 338 -9.60 -5.97 -2.39
C CYS A 338 -9.57 -6.72 -1.06
N THR A 339 -8.55 -6.44 -0.26
CA THR A 339 -8.39 -7.03 1.07
C THR A 339 -9.46 -6.52 2.04
N GLU A 340 -9.74 -7.29 3.09
CA GLU A 340 -10.76 -6.95 4.09
C GLU A 340 -10.49 -5.61 4.80
N SER A 341 -9.23 -5.20 4.83
CA SER A 341 -8.79 -3.94 5.44
C SER A 341 -9.41 -2.69 4.80
N PHE A 342 -9.89 -2.78 3.56
CA PHE A 342 -10.57 -1.68 2.87
C PHE A 342 -12.10 -1.73 3.01
N TRP A 343 -12.69 -2.87 3.37
CA TRP A 343 -14.13 -3.01 3.36
C TRP A 343 -14.83 -2.01 4.29
N HIS A 344 -15.77 -1.26 3.72
CA HIS A 344 -16.55 -0.23 4.41
C HIS A 344 -15.71 0.91 5.03
N SER A 345 -14.42 1.02 4.67
CA SER A 345 -13.64 2.18 5.08
C SER A 345 -14.09 3.42 4.29
N THR A 346 -14.03 4.57 4.94
CA THR A 346 -14.42 5.85 4.36
C THR A 346 -13.20 6.59 3.84
N THR A 347 -13.39 7.34 2.76
CA THR A 347 -12.37 8.23 2.20
C THR A 347 -13.00 9.53 1.73
N HIS A 348 -12.19 10.56 1.51
CA HIS A 348 -12.63 11.81 0.91
C HIS A 348 -12.03 11.95 -0.48
N VAL A 349 -12.90 12.01 -1.49
CA VAL A 349 -12.54 12.24 -2.89
C VAL A 349 -12.61 13.73 -3.16
N GLU A 350 -11.49 14.32 -3.51
CA GLU A 350 -11.38 15.74 -3.86
C GLU A 350 -11.69 15.96 -5.34
N GLY A 351 -12.23 17.14 -5.65
CA GLY A 351 -12.56 17.54 -7.01
C GLY A 351 -13.92 17.05 -7.51
N GLN A 352 -14.19 17.39 -8.74
CA GLN A 352 -15.47 17.05 -9.37
C GLN A 352 -15.58 15.56 -9.66
N SER A 353 -16.76 15.01 -9.40
CA SER A 353 -17.05 13.61 -9.69
C SER A 353 -18.37 13.46 -10.44
N MET A 354 -18.43 12.45 -11.32
CA MET A 354 -19.66 11.98 -11.95
C MET A 354 -20.04 10.60 -11.42
N SER A 355 -21.31 10.27 -11.54
CA SER A 355 -21.82 8.99 -11.13
C SER A 355 -22.07 8.03 -12.31
N PHE A 356 -22.19 6.74 -11.97
CA PHE A 356 -22.51 5.68 -12.92
C PHE A 356 -23.78 4.94 -12.51
N THR A 357 -24.55 4.51 -13.49
CA THR A 357 -25.57 3.49 -13.32
C THR A 357 -25.02 2.15 -13.80
N LEU A 358 -25.07 1.13 -12.94
CA LEU A 358 -24.65 -0.22 -13.26
C LEU A 358 -25.84 -0.99 -13.80
N GLU A 359 -25.73 -1.43 -15.06
CA GLU A 359 -26.80 -2.15 -15.77
C GLU A 359 -26.46 -3.65 -15.74
N HIS A 360 -27.18 -4.40 -14.92
CA HIS A 360 -27.11 -5.86 -14.94
C HIS A 360 -28.07 -6.34 -16.03
N GLY A 361 -27.56 -7.12 -16.98
CA GLY A 361 -28.36 -7.56 -18.13
C GLY A 361 -29.58 -8.37 -17.71
N ASP A 362 -30.74 -7.98 -18.24
CA ASP A 362 -31.95 -8.81 -18.22
C ASP A 362 -31.71 -10.13 -18.97
N GLU A 363 -32.59 -11.13 -18.73
CA GLU A 363 -32.44 -12.49 -19.30
C GLU A 363 -32.28 -12.54 -20.81
N ASN A 364 -32.59 -11.46 -21.53
CA ASN A 364 -32.55 -11.37 -22.99
C ASN A 364 -31.24 -10.77 -23.57
N GLU A 365 -30.36 -10.19 -22.79
CA GLU A 365 -29.11 -9.58 -23.26
C GLU A 365 -27.89 -10.50 -23.03
N ALA A 366 -27.65 -11.38 -24.02
CA ALA A 366 -26.59 -12.41 -23.93
C ALA A 366 -25.19 -11.86 -23.69
N ASN A 367 -24.93 -10.60 -24.06
CA ASN A 367 -23.60 -9.95 -23.82
C ASN A 367 -23.40 -9.58 -22.35
N LEU A 368 -24.42 -9.06 -21.67
CA LEU A 368 -24.33 -8.64 -20.28
C LEU A 368 -24.29 -9.84 -19.32
N ARG A 369 -24.82 -11.00 -19.69
CA ARG A 369 -24.74 -12.23 -18.88
C ARG A 369 -23.33 -12.76 -18.65
N ARG A 370 -22.37 -12.37 -19.51
CA ARG A 370 -20.96 -12.78 -19.40
C ARG A 370 -20.13 -11.82 -18.58
N LEU A 371 -20.74 -10.70 -18.15
CA LEU A 371 -20.09 -9.65 -17.40
C LEU A 371 -20.47 -9.74 -15.92
N SER A 372 -19.47 -9.56 -15.07
CA SER A 372 -19.69 -9.31 -13.64
C SER A 372 -19.33 -7.87 -13.35
N ILE A 373 -20.27 -7.10 -12.81
CA ILE A 373 -20.15 -5.66 -12.60
C ILE A 373 -20.23 -5.37 -11.11
N TYR A 374 -19.24 -4.65 -10.61
CA TYR A 374 -19.11 -4.35 -9.18
C TYR A 374 -18.90 -2.86 -8.96
N PRO A 375 -19.62 -2.22 -8.01
CA PRO A 375 -19.24 -0.91 -7.54
C PRO A 375 -17.94 -1.01 -6.74
N ILE A 376 -17.02 -0.05 -6.93
CA ILE A 376 -15.75 -0.02 -6.21
C ILE A 376 -15.59 1.25 -5.37
N LEU A 377 -16.39 2.29 -5.66
CA LEU A 377 -16.40 3.53 -4.91
C LEU A 377 -17.82 4.07 -4.90
N MET A 378 -18.37 4.33 -3.70
CA MET A 378 -19.73 4.81 -3.51
C MET A 378 -19.72 6.08 -2.69
N SER A 379 -20.54 7.09 -3.06
CA SER A 379 -20.77 8.22 -2.18
C SER A 379 -21.59 7.80 -0.94
N THR A 380 -21.56 8.62 0.10
CA THR A 380 -22.53 8.50 1.18
C THR A 380 -23.92 9.01 0.72
N ALA A 381 -24.96 8.77 1.52
CA ALA A 381 -26.36 9.04 1.13
C ALA A 381 -26.72 10.54 1.04
N GLU A 382 -25.90 11.40 1.62
CA GLU A 382 -26.12 12.85 1.64
C GLU A 382 -25.80 13.57 0.33
N TYR A 383 -25.21 12.85 -0.64
CA TYR A 383 -24.90 13.38 -1.96
C TYR A 383 -25.98 13.06 -2.98
N TYR A 384 -26.03 13.86 -4.04
CA TYR A 384 -26.92 13.64 -5.18
C TYR A 384 -26.19 13.94 -6.50
N GLY A 385 -26.69 13.41 -7.60
CA GLY A 385 -26.17 13.65 -8.94
C GLY A 385 -26.95 14.77 -9.62
N GLU A 386 -26.37 15.97 -9.67
CA GLU A 386 -26.91 17.15 -10.32
C GLU A 386 -26.74 17.09 -11.83
N THR A 387 -27.85 17.13 -12.57
CA THR A 387 -27.85 17.05 -14.03
C THR A 387 -27.86 18.42 -14.70
N SER A 388 -28.25 19.46 -14.01
CA SER A 388 -28.28 20.81 -14.55
C SER A 388 -26.92 21.54 -14.44
N SER A 389 -26.69 22.55 -15.26
CA SER A 389 -25.49 23.39 -15.23
C SER A 389 -25.65 24.72 -14.49
N VAL A 390 -26.63 24.81 -13.59
CA VAL A 390 -26.93 26.05 -12.84
C VAL A 390 -25.84 26.37 -11.81
N LEU A 391 -25.68 27.66 -11.52
CA LEU A 391 -24.67 28.16 -10.57
C LEU A 391 -25.01 27.86 -9.11
N GLU A 392 -26.31 27.84 -8.78
CA GLU A 392 -26.80 27.49 -7.45
C GLU A 392 -27.66 26.21 -7.55
N PRO A 393 -27.03 25.04 -7.53
CA PRO A 393 -27.72 23.77 -7.67
C PRO A 393 -28.57 23.48 -6.44
N SER A 394 -29.74 22.88 -6.65
CA SER A 394 -30.63 22.39 -5.60
C SER A 394 -31.26 21.08 -6.03
N PHE A 395 -31.24 20.09 -5.15
CA PHE A 395 -31.79 18.78 -5.44
C PHE A 395 -33.24 18.80 -5.91
N ASP A 396 -33.50 18.32 -7.13
CA ASP A 396 -34.84 18.06 -7.68
C ASP A 396 -35.04 16.52 -7.85
N PRO A 397 -35.95 15.90 -7.06
CA PRO A 397 -36.19 14.46 -7.15
C PRO A 397 -36.69 13.97 -8.52
N ARG A 398 -37.08 14.84 -9.43
CA ARG A 398 -37.59 14.48 -10.77
C ARG A 398 -36.48 14.39 -11.79
N GLU A 399 -35.40 15.14 -11.62
CA GLU A 399 -34.32 15.29 -12.57
C GLU A 399 -33.03 14.68 -12.03
N ASP A 400 -32.79 14.78 -10.73
CA ASP A 400 -31.54 14.40 -10.09
C ASP A 400 -31.59 12.99 -9.49
N LYS A 401 -30.43 12.39 -9.39
CA LYS A 401 -30.26 11.08 -8.75
C LYS A 401 -29.94 11.22 -7.27
N GLU A 402 -30.71 10.54 -6.45
CA GLU A 402 -30.47 10.45 -5.01
C GLU A 402 -29.32 9.47 -4.69
N GLY A 403 -28.49 9.81 -3.66
CA GLY A 403 -27.43 8.95 -3.16
C GLY A 403 -27.92 7.75 -2.34
N PRO A 404 -27.07 6.75 -2.10
CA PRO A 404 -25.64 6.69 -2.45
C PRO A 404 -25.38 6.46 -3.93
N LEU A 405 -24.41 7.16 -4.49
CA LEU A 405 -24.07 7.13 -5.92
C LEU A 405 -22.82 6.31 -6.18
N CYS A 406 -22.82 5.55 -7.27
CA CYS A 406 -21.64 4.83 -7.73
C CYS A 406 -20.66 5.79 -8.43
N LEU A 407 -19.48 6.02 -7.82
CA LEU A 407 -18.42 6.89 -8.34
C LEU A 407 -17.35 6.13 -9.10
N GLY A 408 -17.33 4.81 -8.98
CA GLY A 408 -16.40 3.94 -9.67
C GLY A 408 -16.92 2.53 -9.76
N ALA A 409 -16.65 1.89 -10.90
CA ALA A 409 -17.10 0.55 -11.19
C ALA A 409 -15.97 -0.32 -11.76
N MET A 410 -16.02 -1.61 -11.48
CA MET A 410 -15.20 -2.62 -12.11
C MET A 410 -16.08 -3.63 -12.84
N VAL A 411 -15.74 -3.88 -14.11
CA VAL A 411 -16.38 -4.90 -14.94
C VAL A 411 -15.37 -5.99 -15.23
N THR A 412 -15.79 -7.25 -15.11
CA THR A 412 -14.98 -8.40 -15.50
C THR A 412 -15.71 -9.23 -16.54
N LYS A 413 -14.96 -9.68 -17.56
CA LYS A 413 -15.44 -10.56 -18.61
C LYS A 413 -14.56 -11.81 -18.67
N GLY A 414 -15.15 -12.97 -18.54
CA GLY A 414 -14.44 -14.25 -18.53
C GLY A 414 -14.66 -15.03 -17.25
N SER A 415 -13.94 -16.12 -17.10
CA SER A 415 -14.05 -16.99 -15.94
C SER A 415 -12.95 -16.70 -14.91
N PRO A 416 -13.28 -16.50 -13.63
CA PRO A 416 -12.27 -16.41 -12.57
C PRO A 416 -11.36 -17.65 -12.47
N LYS A 417 -11.80 -18.79 -13.02
CA LYS A 417 -11.01 -20.03 -13.09
C LYS A 417 -9.92 -20.00 -14.18
N ALA A 418 -10.00 -19.05 -15.12
CA ALA A 418 -8.99 -18.81 -16.14
C ALA A 418 -8.47 -17.36 -16.05
N PRO A 419 -7.76 -17.02 -14.97
CA PRO A 419 -7.43 -15.63 -14.67
C PRO A 419 -6.50 -14.98 -15.71
N ASN A 420 -5.78 -15.78 -16.50
CA ASN A 420 -4.91 -15.25 -17.56
C ASN A 420 -5.68 -14.78 -18.80
N ASP A 421 -6.94 -15.17 -18.96
CA ASP A 421 -7.81 -14.78 -20.07
C ASP A 421 -8.92 -13.82 -19.63
N LEU A 422 -8.82 -13.28 -18.42
CA LEU A 422 -9.80 -12.34 -17.88
C LEU A 422 -9.62 -10.94 -18.48
N ALA A 423 -10.69 -10.37 -19.01
CA ALA A 423 -10.76 -8.96 -19.35
C ALA A 423 -11.35 -8.17 -18.17
N THR A 424 -10.74 -7.04 -17.83
CA THR A 424 -11.13 -6.20 -16.70
C THR A 424 -11.20 -4.74 -17.13
N LEU A 425 -12.25 -4.05 -16.73
CA LEU A 425 -12.44 -2.61 -16.96
C LEU A 425 -12.70 -1.94 -15.63
N LEU A 426 -11.81 -1.03 -15.24
CA LEU A 426 -11.94 -0.16 -14.09
C LEU A 426 -12.31 1.22 -14.58
N VAL A 427 -13.45 1.73 -14.15
CA VAL A 427 -13.96 3.07 -14.50
C VAL A 427 -14.09 3.91 -13.24
N LEU A 428 -13.53 5.11 -13.27
CA LEU A 428 -13.66 6.13 -12.22
C LEU A 428 -14.33 7.39 -12.78
N GLY A 429 -15.22 7.98 -12.03
CA GLY A 429 -15.90 9.24 -12.35
C GLY A 429 -15.20 10.47 -11.78
N ASN A 430 -13.92 10.37 -11.45
CA ASN A 430 -13.13 11.46 -10.90
C ASN A 430 -11.68 11.33 -11.39
N VAL A 431 -11.10 12.41 -11.85
CA VAL A 431 -9.71 12.48 -12.33
C VAL A 431 -8.80 13.09 -11.27
N ASP A 432 -9.32 14.02 -10.47
CA ASP A 432 -8.53 14.77 -9.50
C ASP A 432 -7.92 13.88 -8.42
N MET A 433 -8.59 12.79 -8.03
CA MET A 433 -8.04 11.80 -7.10
C MET A 433 -6.79 11.08 -7.60
N LEU A 434 -6.53 11.12 -8.91
CA LEU A 434 -5.33 10.53 -9.51
C LEU A 434 -4.13 11.47 -9.49
N ARG A 435 -4.34 12.76 -9.22
CA ARG A 435 -3.28 13.76 -9.14
C ARG A 435 -2.53 13.64 -7.83
N ARG A 436 -1.23 13.87 -7.87
CA ARG A 436 -0.35 13.73 -6.71
C ARG A 436 -0.77 14.59 -5.52
N GLU A 437 -1.18 15.83 -5.76
CA GLU A 437 -1.59 16.78 -4.74
C GLU A 437 -2.86 16.37 -3.98
N ASN A 438 -3.74 15.61 -4.64
CA ASN A 438 -5.03 15.16 -4.09
C ASN A 438 -5.02 13.68 -3.67
N ALA A 439 -3.96 12.96 -4.04
CA ALA A 439 -3.86 11.53 -3.83
C ALA A 439 -3.63 11.19 -2.35
N LYS A 440 -4.65 10.67 -1.69
CA LYS A 440 -4.57 10.17 -0.32
C LYS A 440 -4.00 8.76 -0.28
N THR A 441 -3.22 8.45 0.73
CA THR A 441 -2.55 7.14 0.87
C THR A 441 -3.54 5.98 0.76
N GLU A 442 -4.68 6.05 1.44
CA GLU A 442 -5.71 5.01 1.39
C GLU A 442 -6.30 4.80 -0.01
N GLN A 443 -6.52 5.89 -0.77
CA GLN A 443 -7.02 5.80 -2.14
C GLN A 443 -5.98 5.17 -3.06
N GLN A 444 -4.72 5.54 -2.88
CA GLN A 444 -3.62 4.99 -3.68
C GLN A 444 -3.41 3.50 -3.39
N ASP A 445 -3.44 3.09 -2.13
CA ASP A 445 -3.36 1.69 -1.73
C ASP A 445 -4.54 0.88 -2.28
N TYR A 446 -5.74 1.47 -2.25
CA TYR A 446 -6.93 0.85 -2.83
C TYR A 446 -6.81 0.69 -4.35
N LEU A 447 -6.45 1.76 -5.08
CA LEU A 447 -6.24 1.71 -6.52
C LEU A 447 -5.14 0.70 -6.88
N GLN A 448 -4.03 0.70 -6.15
CA GLN A 448 -2.96 -0.28 -6.37
C GLN A 448 -3.45 -1.72 -6.15
N THR A 449 -4.29 -1.93 -5.14
CA THR A 449 -4.89 -3.25 -4.87
C THR A 449 -5.79 -3.70 -6.03
N LEU A 450 -6.63 -2.80 -6.56
CA LEU A 450 -7.44 -3.07 -7.74
C LEU A 450 -6.57 -3.38 -8.97
N TRP A 451 -5.51 -2.60 -9.20
CA TRP A 451 -4.57 -2.85 -10.29
C TRP A 451 -3.82 -4.18 -10.14
N ALA A 452 -3.42 -4.52 -8.91
CA ALA A 452 -2.82 -5.81 -8.61
C ALA A 452 -3.79 -6.95 -8.96
N TRP A 453 -5.05 -6.83 -8.58
CA TRP A 453 -6.08 -7.79 -8.93
C TRP A 453 -6.31 -7.87 -10.45
N MET A 454 -6.44 -6.73 -11.12
CA MET A 454 -6.56 -6.65 -12.59
C MET A 454 -5.38 -7.30 -13.31
N SER A 455 -4.20 -7.21 -12.74
CA SER A 455 -2.97 -7.82 -13.27
C SER A 455 -2.76 -9.30 -12.88
N ASN A 456 -3.76 -9.95 -12.26
CA ASN A 456 -3.67 -11.32 -11.71
C ASN A 456 -2.57 -11.50 -10.65
N ARG A 457 -2.45 -10.53 -9.79
CA ARG A 457 -1.46 -10.46 -8.72
C ARG A 457 -2.08 -9.92 -7.44
N PRO A 458 -3.20 -10.51 -6.97
CA PRO A 458 -3.90 -10.01 -5.79
C PRO A 458 -3.00 -9.92 -4.56
N GLU A 459 -1.93 -10.73 -4.52
CA GLU A 459 -0.91 -10.71 -3.48
C GLU A 459 -0.15 -9.38 -3.37
N TYR A 460 -0.13 -8.56 -4.42
CA TYR A 460 0.52 -7.24 -4.40
C TYR A 460 -0.42 -6.13 -3.94
N GLY A 461 -1.63 -6.48 -3.55
CA GLY A 461 -2.58 -5.59 -2.92
C GLY A 461 -2.43 -5.53 -1.40
N GLY A 462 -3.02 -4.50 -0.80
CA GLY A 462 -3.04 -4.26 0.64
C GLY A 462 -2.59 -2.86 1.02
N LYS A 463 -2.76 -2.52 2.28
CA LYS A 463 -2.36 -1.21 2.81
C LYS A 463 -0.84 -1.08 2.89
N SER A 464 -0.33 0.11 2.61
CA SER A 464 1.07 0.48 2.81
C SER A 464 1.40 0.66 4.30
N ALA A 465 2.67 0.52 4.66
CA ALA A 465 3.14 0.83 6.01
C ALA A 465 3.19 2.36 6.23
N ASN A 466 3.09 2.77 7.47
CA ASN A 466 3.35 4.16 7.81
C ASN A 466 4.84 4.49 7.62
N GLN A 467 5.10 5.39 6.70
CA GLN A 467 6.44 5.78 6.27
C GLN A 467 6.92 7.07 6.96
N ASP A 468 6.06 7.81 7.65
CA ASP A 468 6.37 9.12 8.20
C ASP A 468 7.49 9.06 9.24
N LEU A 469 8.47 9.94 9.05
CA LEU A 469 9.55 10.20 10.02
C LEU A 469 9.20 11.37 10.93
N THR A 470 8.27 12.22 10.52
CA THR A 470 7.85 13.40 11.28
C THR A 470 6.79 13.00 12.30
N MET A 471 7.13 13.11 13.59
CA MET A 471 6.10 13.05 14.64
C MET A 471 5.23 14.31 14.55
N LYS A 472 4.05 14.19 14.00
CA LYS A 472 2.98 15.17 14.24
C LYS A 472 2.31 14.75 15.54
N ILE A 473 2.69 15.39 16.64
CA ILE A 473 1.92 15.27 17.88
C ILE A 473 0.69 16.15 17.67
N ASP A 474 -0.37 15.56 17.17
CA ASP A 474 -1.67 16.22 17.04
C ASP A 474 -2.32 16.22 18.43
N LEU A 475 -1.93 17.21 19.23
CA LEU A 475 -2.53 17.45 20.53
C LEU A 475 -3.92 18.04 20.31
N ASN A 476 -4.90 17.17 20.23
CA ASN A 476 -6.31 17.54 20.34
C ASN A 476 -6.49 18.40 21.62
N ARG A 477 -7.43 19.34 21.62
CA ARG A 477 -7.68 20.29 22.72
C ARG A 477 -7.85 19.60 24.07
N HIS A 478 -8.44 18.41 24.09
CA HIS A 478 -8.61 17.58 25.29
C HIS A 478 -7.28 17.00 25.79
N SER A 479 -6.45 16.47 24.91
CA SER A 479 -5.12 15.91 25.24
C SER A 479 -4.15 16.99 25.70
N ARG A 480 -4.28 18.22 25.14
CA ARG A 480 -3.50 19.38 25.59
C ARG A 480 -3.88 19.79 27.01
N HIS A 481 -5.19 19.90 27.31
CA HIS A 481 -5.65 20.18 28.68
C HIS A 481 -5.25 19.09 29.68
N MET A 482 -5.26 17.83 29.28
CA MET A 482 -4.84 16.71 30.11
C MET A 482 -3.35 16.77 30.42
N LEU A 483 -2.50 17.07 29.43
CA LEU A 483 -1.06 17.28 29.60
C LEU A 483 -0.76 18.49 30.48
N ASP A 484 -1.42 19.59 30.25
CA ASP A 484 -1.28 20.81 31.07
C ASP A 484 -1.67 20.54 32.53
N THR A 485 -2.76 19.83 32.76
CA THR A 485 -3.20 19.43 34.12
C THR A 485 -2.20 18.50 34.79
N LEU A 486 -1.67 17.52 34.05
CA LEU A 486 -0.67 16.58 34.58
C LEU A 486 0.61 17.27 34.94
N THR A 487 1.13 18.14 34.08
CA THR A 487 2.46 18.78 34.29
C THR A 487 2.40 19.96 35.26
N VAL A 488 1.35 20.79 35.17
CA VAL A 488 1.26 22.03 35.95
C VAL A 488 0.64 21.83 37.34
N ILE A 489 -0.25 20.84 37.47
CA ILE A 489 -0.98 20.63 38.75
C ILE A 489 -0.53 19.33 39.44
N ILE A 490 -0.64 18.17 38.74
CA ILE A 490 -0.46 16.86 39.37
C ILE A 490 1.02 16.63 39.78
N MET A 491 1.99 16.88 38.88
CA MET A 491 3.41 16.69 39.19
C MET A 491 3.92 17.57 40.34
N PRO A 492 3.64 18.89 40.39
CA PRO A 492 4.04 19.71 41.54
C PRO A 492 3.35 19.31 42.84
N LEU A 493 2.07 18.92 42.81
CA LEU A 493 1.33 18.44 43.95
C LEU A 493 1.93 17.15 44.51
N PHE A 494 2.30 16.22 43.63
CA PHE A 494 2.96 14.98 44.01
C PHE A 494 4.36 15.21 44.65
N ALA A 495 5.13 16.13 44.08
CA ALA A 495 6.40 16.54 44.65
C ALA A 495 6.24 17.17 46.04
N LEU A 496 5.20 17.99 46.22
CA LEU A 496 4.87 18.62 47.51
C LEU A 496 4.42 17.59 48.56
N LEU A 497 3.64 16.59 48.17
CA LEU A 497 3.24 15.47 49.02
C LEU A 497 4.45 14.64 49.49
N ILE A 498 5.39 14.35 48.58
CA ILE A 498 6.64 13.66 48.92
C ILE A 498 7.47 14.52 49.92
N ALA A 499 7.59 15.81 49.65
CA ALA A 499 8.32 16.72 50.55
C ALA A 499 7.70 16.78 51.94
N LEU A 500 6.37 16.83 52.03
CA LEU A 500 5.62 16.79 53.29
C LEU A 500 5.80 15.45 54.03
N ALA A 501 5.76 14.32 53.28
CA ALA A 501 6.00 13.01 53.88
C ALA A 501 7.41 12.88 54.44
N ILE A 502 8.43 13.34 53.71
CA ILE A 502 9.84 13.38 54.19
C ILE A 502 9.99 14.32 55.42
N TRP A 503 9.33 15.47 55.38
CA TRP A 503 9.38 16.41 56.51
C TRP A 503 8.70 15.80 57.76
N HIS A 504 7.57 15.11 57.60
CA HIS A 504 6.88 14.42 58.70
C HIS A 504 7.73 13.30 59.30
N THR A 505 8.36 12.47 58.46
CA THR A 505 9.23 11.37 58.93
C THR A 505 10.52 11.83 59.58
N ARG A 506 11.02 13.04 59.27
CA ARG A 506 12.22 13.62 59.91
C ARG A 506 11.92 14.33 61.22
N ARG A 507 10.65 14.56 61.54
CA ARG A 507 10.24 15.30 62.73
C ARG A 507 9.83 14.37 63.91
N HIS A 508 9.74 13.09 63.64
CA HIS A 508 9.60 11.99 64.60
C HIS A 508 10.84 11.10 64.57
#